data_3cae4af72c80506d8db6364a292731a7
#
_entry.id   3cae4af72c80506d8db6364a292731a7
#
_cell.length_a   1.000
_cell.length_b   1.000
_cell.length_c   1.000
_cell.angle_alpha   90.00
_cell.angle_beta   90.00
_cell.angle_gamma   90.00
#
_symmetry.space_group_name_H-M   'P 1'
#
loop_
_entity.id
_entity.type
_entity.pdbx_description
1 polymer ?
#
loop_
_entity_poly.entity_id
_entity_poly.type
_entity_poly.pdbx_seq_one_letter_code
_entity_poly.pdbx_strand_id
1 'polypeptide(L)'
;NGHDKNITKKWFDNAKENKVKYDIIGLSYYPFWSNAKLVEGTWVNDNPDYKLSIDDLGDNMIDLASSYGKDVMIVETGDMDDQPDRTYDMLVAVQQKVKEIPDNKGLGVFYWEPEGARSWSGYGLSAWGNDGKPTRAMDAFLVK
;
A
#
# COMPACT_ATOMS: atom_id res chain seq x y z
N ASN A 1 -2.03 5.41 -7.06
CA ASN A 1 -1.32 4.87 -5.93
C ASN A 1 -1.48 5.78 -4.71
N GLY A 2 -1.64 5.20 -3.51
CA GLY A 2 -2.04 5.91 -2.30
C GLY A 2 -1.11 7.00 -1.81
N HIS A 3 0.16 7.02 -2.22
CA HIS A 3 1.09 8.10 -1.90
C HIS A 3 0.91 9.36 -2.77
N ASP A 4 0.20 9.27 -3.89
CA ASP A 4 -0.02 10.41 -4.78
C ASP A 4 -1.21 11.25 -4.30
N LYS A 5 -0.90 12.30 -3.55
CA LYS A 5 -1.87 13.22 -2.97
C LYS A 5 -2.75 13.90 -4.03
N ASN A 6 -2.18 14.23 -5.18
CA ASN A 6 -2.93 14.96 -6.22
C ASN A 6 -4.00 14.06 -6.85
N ILE A 7 -3.66 12.79 -7.12
CA ILE A 7 -4.59 11.82 -7.69
C ILE A 7 -5.69 11.49 -6.70
N THR A 8 -5.34 11.15 -5.46
CA THR A 8 -6.30 10.76 -4.43
C THR A 8 -7.24 11.90 -4.08
N LYS A 9 -6.69 13.11 -3.86
CA LYS A 9 -7.50 14.29 -3.57
C LYS A 9 -8.49 14.60 -4.68
N LYS A 10 -8.06 14.60 -5.93
CA LYS A 10 -8.95 14.82 -7.08
C LYS A 10 -10.09 13.81 -7.12
N TRP A 11 -9.80 12.53 -6.82
CA TRP A 11 -10.82 11.48 -6.81
C TRP A 11 -11.85 11.72 -5.69
N PHE A 12 -11.41 11.98 -4.46
CA PHE A 12 -12.30 12.19 -3.32
C PHE A 12 -13.05 13.53 -3.37
N ASP A 13 -12.46 14.58 -3.96
CA ASP A 13 -13.18 15.83 -4.26
C ASP A 13 -14.34 15.57 -5.22
N ASN A 14 -14.12 14.82 -6.31
CA ASN A 14 -15.18 14.43 -7.24
C ASN A 14 -16.26 13.56 -6.55
N ALA A 15 -15.87 12.63 -5.69
CA ALA A 15 -16.82 11.81 -4.94
C ALA A 15 -17.69 12.70 -4.02
N LYS A 16 -17.10 13.68 -3.36
CA LYS A 16 -17.81 14.64 -2.51
C LYS A 16 -18.76 15.52 -3.30
N GLU A 17 -18.33 16.08 -4.43
CA GLU A 17 -19.17 16.90 -5.33
C GLU A 17 -20.39 16.11 -5.85
N ASN A 18 -20.18 14.84 -6.17
CA ASN A 18 -21.24 13.93 -6.64
C ASN A 18 -22.03 13.27 -5.50
N LYS A 19 -21.81 13.68 -4.24
CA LYS A 19 -22.53 13.20 -3.05
C LYS A 19 -22.46 11.68 -2.89
N VAL A 20 -21.37 11.06 -3.30
CA VAL A 20 -21.11 9.63 -3.10
C VAL A 20 -21.01 9.35 -1.61
N LYS A 21 -21.77 8.40 -1.12
CA LYS A 21 -21.74 7.97 0.28
C LYS A 21 -20.71 6.86 0.46
N TYR A 22 -19.79 7.03 1.39
CA TYR A 22 -18.82 6.03 1.80
C TYR A 22 -18.45 6.25 3.27
N ASP A 23 -18.00 5.22 3.93
CA ASP A 23 -17.66 5.26 5.36
C ASP A 23 -16.13 5.26 5.57
N ILE A 24 -15.40 4.58 4.70
CA ILE A 24 -13.96 4.38 4.82
C ILE A 24 -13.27 4.79 3.49
N ILE A 25 -12.09 5.39 3.60
CA ILE A 25 -11.18 5.64 2.50
C ILE A 25 -10.19 4.47 2.42
N GLY A 26 -10.26 3.70 1.36
CA GLY A 26 -9.32 2.62 1.05
C GLY A 26 -8.28 3.06 0.03
N LEU A 27 -7.01 2.85 0.33
CA LEU A 27 -5.89 3.17 -0.56
C LEU A 27 -5.11 1.91 -0.93
N SER A 28 -4.71 1.80 -2.19
CA SER A 28 -3.71 0.82 -2.64
C SER A 28 -2.33 1.46 -2.60
N TYR A 29 -1.35 0.80 -1.99
CA TYR A 29 0.03 1.26 -1.94
C TYR A 29 1.00 0.18 -2.37
N TYR A 30 1.75 0.44 -3.43
CA TYR A 30 2.80 -0.43 -3.95
C TYR A 30 4.06 0.38 -4.21
N PRO A 31 5.21 0.07 -3.58
CA PRO A 31 6.49 0.73 -3.82
C PRO A 31 6.94 0.68 -5.28
N PHE A 32 6.46 -0.33 -6.01
CA PHE A 32 6.68 -0.47 -7.45
C PHE A 32 6.47 0.84 -8.22
N TRP A 33 5.43 1.60 -7.86
CA TRP A 33 5.05 2.83 -8.56
C TRP A 33 5.87 4.07 -8.18
N SER A 34 6.69 4.01 -7.12
CA SER A 34 7.46 5.17 -6.64
C SER A 34 8.52 5.63 -7.64
N ASN A 35 9.12 4.68 -8.36
CA ASN A 35 10.18 4.93 -9.34
C ASN A 35 10.05 4.06 -10.60
N ALA A 36 8.84 3.59 -10.90
CA ALA A 36 8.57 2.82 -12.12
C ALA A 36 8.80 3.66 -13.38
N LYS A 37 9.29 3.01 -14.44
CA LYS A 37 9.57 3.62 -15.73
C LYS A 37 8.77 2.95 -16.82
N LEU A 38 8.30 3.72 -17.79
CA LEU A 38 7.65 3.18 -18.97
C LEU A 38 8.72 2.85 -20.02
N VAL A 39 8.88 1.55 -20.31
CA VAL A 39 9.82 1.04 -21.31
C VAL A 39 9.01 0.26 -22.35
N GLU A 40 9.07 0.68 -23.61
CA GLU A 40 8.36 0.03 -24.72
C GLU A 40 6.87 -0.25 -24.45
N GLY A 41 6.19 0.68 -23.76
CA GLY A 41 4.76 0.54 -23.43
C GLY A 41 4.45 -0.30 -22.19
N THR A 42 5.48 -0.82 -21.51
CA THR A 42 5.33 -1.60 -20.27
C THR A 42 5.96 -0.87 -19.08
N TRP A 43 5.24 -0.83 -17.96
CA TRP A 43 5.80 -0.31 -16.71
C TRP A 43 6.75 -1.32 -16.09
N VAL A 44 7.98 -0.89 -15.80
CA VAL A 44 9.03 -1.71 -15.20
C VAL A 44 9.62 -1.02 -13.97
N ASN A 45 9.96 -1.79 -12.97
CA ASN A 45 10.71 -1.36 -11.81
C ASN A 45 11.49 -2.56 -11.25
N ASP A 46 12.78 -2.62 -11.53
CA ASP A 46 13.64 -3.71 -11.10
C ASP A 46 14.11 -3.56 -9.65
N ASN A 47 13.92 -2.38 -9.07
CA ASN A 47 14.33 -2.10 -7.70
C ASN A 47 13.36 -1.11 -7.03
N PRO A 48 12.14 -1.55 -6.68
CA PRO A 48 11.20 -0.75 -5.90
C PRO A 48 11.81 -0.34 -4.56
N ASP A 49 11.60 0.92 -4.17
CA ASP A 49 12.05 1.43 -2.87
C ASP A 49 10.91 2.17 -2.18
N TYR A 50 10.35 1.56 -1.13
CA TYR A 50 9.27 2.16 -0.35
C TYR A 50 9.69 3.46 0.35
N LYS A 51 10.98 3.64 0.66
CA LYS A 51 11.51 4.85 1.31
C LYS A 51 11.32 6.11 0.48
N LEU A 52 11.14 5.96 -0.84
CA LEU A 52 10.91 7.09 -1.76
C LEU A 52 9.49 7.69 -1.64
N SER A 53 8.54 6.97 -1.01
CA SER A 53 7.13 7.38 -1.00
C SER A 53 6.38 7.09 0.30
N ILE A 54 7.04 6.50 1.30
CA ILE A 54 6.37 6.15 2.55
C ILE A 54 5.94 7.37 3.37
N ASP A 55 6.72 8.45 3.35
CA ASP A 55 6.37 9.68 4.03
C ASP A 55 5.24 10.40 3.30
N ASP A 56 5.28 10.46 1.96
CA ASP A 56 4.18 10.99 1.15
C ASP A 56 2.88 10.20 1.38
N LEU A 57 2.96 8.88 1.56
CA LEU A 57 1.81 8.05 1.92
C LEU A 57 1.23 8.46 3.27
N GLY A 58 2.08 8.60 4.29
CA GLY A 58 1.66 9.01 5.63
C GLY A 58 0.96 10.36 5.62
N ASP A 59 1.60 11.36 5.02
CA ASP A 59 1.06 12.71 4.91
C ASP A 59 -0.27 12.75 4.15
N ASN A 60 -0.38 11.96 3.08
CA ASN A 60 -1.62 11.87 2.32
C ASN A 60 -2.76 11.22 3.11
N MET A 61 -2.49 10.15 3.85
CA MET A 61 -3.50 9.50 4.70
C MET A 61 -4.03 10.46 5.78
N ILE A 62 -3.16 11.22 6.43
CA ILE A 62 -3.54 12.22 7.43
C ILE A 62 -4.39 13.32 6.79
N ASP A 63 -3.99 13.83 5.62
CA ASP A 63 -4.73 14.86 4.89
C ASP A 63 -6.12 14.38 4.47
N LEU A 64 -6.24 13.15 3.96
CA LEU A 64 -7.51 12.56 3.57
C LEU A 64 -8.44 12.35 4.78
N ALA A 65 -7.93 11.81 5.88
CA ALA A 65 -8.69 11.64 7.11
C ALA A 65 -9.26 12.96 7.63
N SER A 66 -8.43 14.02 7.60
CA SER A 66 -8.81 15.35 8.04
C SER A 66 -9.80 16.03 7.08
N SER A 67 -9.51 16.02 5.77
CA SER A 67 -10.30 16.75 4.76
C SER A 67 -11.70 16.18 4.54
N TYR A 68 -11.86 14.87 4.69
CA TYR A 68 -13.13 14.18 4.44
C TYR A 68 -13.79 13.66 5.72
N GLY A 69 -13.13 13.74 6.88
CA GLY A 69 -13.67 13.30 8.16
C GLY A 69 -13.90 11.79 8.24
N LYS A 70 -13.15 10.99 7.47
CA LYS A 70 -13.32 9.55 7.32
C LYS A 70 -12.15 8.77 7.90
N ASP A 71 -12.41 7.52 8.25
CA ASP A 71 -11.35 6.58 8.58
C ASP A 71 -10.62 6.16 7.30
N VAL A 72 -9.35 5.82 7.45
CA VAL A 72 -8.45 5.48 6.33
C VAL A 72 -7.79 4.13 6.57
N MET A 73 -7.65 3.34 5.53
CA MET A 73 -6.89 2.09 5.59
C MET A 73 -6.15 1.81 4.28
N ILE A 74 -5.12 1.01 4.36
CA ILE A 74 -4.48 0.43 3.18
C ILE A 74 -5.21 -0.88 2.87
N VAL A 75 -5.95 -0.91 1.78
CA VAL A 75 -6.76 -2.07 1.34
C VAL A 75 -6.01 -3.01 0.42
N GLU A 76 -4.89 -2.55 -0.13
CA GLU A 76 -3.98 -3.33 -0.97
C GLU A 76 -2.54 -2.88 -0.77
N THR A 77 -1.64 -3.82 -0.59
CA THR A 77 -0.19 -3.58 -0.63
C THR A 77 0.54 -4.87 -0.98
N GLY A 78 1.78 -4.75 -1.40
CA GLY A 78 2.70 -5.84 -1.67
C GLY A 78 4.03 -5.30 -2.19
N ASP A 79 5.05 -6.10 -2.14
CA ASP A 79 6.37 -5.84 -2.71
C ASP A 79 6.95 -7.13 -3.28
N MET A 80 8.09 -7.08 -3.95
CA MET A 80 8.68 -8.18 -4.72
C MET A 80 8.83 -9.45 -3.87
N ASP A 81 8.31 -10.56 -4.38
CA ASP A 81 8.29 -11.87 -3.71
C ASP A 81 9.68 -12.46 -3.42
N ASP A 82 10.70 -12.03 -4.17
CA ASP A 82 12.11 -12.40 -3.98
C ASP A 82 12.85 -11.49 -2.98
N GLN A 83 12.16 -10.52 -2.35
CA GLN A 83 12.70 -9.56 -1.38
C GLN A 83 11.91 -9.56 -0.06
N PRO A 84 11.73 -10.72 0.61
CA PRO A 84 10.83 -10.82 1.75
C PRO A 84 11.25 -9.97 2.96
N ASP A 85 12.54 -9.73 3.16
CA ASP A 85 13.03 -8.85 4.23
C ASP A 85 12.67 -7.39 3.98
N ARG A 86 12.82 -6.92 2.74
CA ARG A 86 12.41 -5.57 2.35
C ARG A 86 10.88 -5.41 2.45
N THR A 87 10.14 -6.43 2.05
CA THR A 87 8.67 -6.44 2.18
C THR A 87 8.24 -6.37 3.65
N TYR A 88 8.94 -7.09 4.54
CA TYR A 88 8.74 -6.97 5.99
C TYR A 88 8.94 -5.53 6.47
N ASP A 89 10.07 -4.91 6.15
CA ASP A 89 10.40 -3.54 6.57
C ASP A 89 9.36 -2.53 6.02
N MET A 90 8.95 -2.69 4.77
CA MET A 90 7.90 -1.88 4.14
C MET A 90 6.56 -2.02 4.88
N LEU A 91 6.13 -3.24 5.18
CA LEU A 91 4.87 -3.48 5.88
C LEU A 91 4.86 -2.89 7.29
N VAL A 92 5.98 -3.02 8.03
CA VAL A 92 6.12 -2.39 9.34
C VAL A 92 6.01 -0.86 9.23
N ALA A 93 6.68 -0.26 8.23
CA ALA A 93 6.61 1.18 8.00
C ALA A 93 5.19 1.64 7.64
N VAL A 94 4.49 0.91 6.75
CA VAL A 94 3.10 1.23 6.37
C VAL A 94 2.16 1.13 7.57
N GLN A 95 2.28 0.08 8.39
CA GLN A 95 1.47 -0.05 9.61
C GLN A 95 1.73 1.09 10.59
N GLN A 96 2.99 1.52 10.73
CA GLN A 96 3.34 2.67 11.56
C GLN A 96 2.68 3.96 11.04
N LYS A 97 2.73 4.24 9.73
CA LYS A 97 2.07 5.41 9.14
C LYS A 97 0.54 5.38 9.33
N VAL A 98 -0.08 4.20 9.27
CA VAL A 98 -1.51 4.05 9.58
C VAL A 98 -1.80 4.38 11.05
N LYS A 99 -0.97 3.93 12.00
CA LYS A 99 -1.12 4.23 13.44
C LYS A 99 -0.93 5.72 13.76
N GLU A 100 -0.17 6.45 12.95
CA GLU A 100 0.09 7.89 13.12
C GLU A 100 -1.10 8.78 12.70
N ILE A 101 -2.14 8.21 12.05
CA ILE A 101 -3.34 8.97 11.67
C ILE A 101 -4.07 9.41 12.95
N PRO A 102 -4.33 10.73 13.15
CA PRO A 102 -4.96 11.25 14.37
C PRO A 102 -6.36 10.66 14.61
N ASP A 103 -6.83 10.77 15.86
CA ASP A 103 -8.17 10.38 16.30
C ASP A 103 -8.51 8.90 16.10
N ASN A 104 -7.50 8.03 16.07
CA ASN A 104 -7.63 6.59 15.79
C ASN A 104 -8.32 6.28 14.45
N LYS A 105 -8.17 7.17 13.46
CA LYS A 105 -8.79 7.02 12.14
C LYS A 105 -8.03 6.06 11.20
N GLY A 106 -6.88 5.58 11.60
CA GLY A 106 -6.13 4.54 10.88
C GLY A 106 -6.62 3.15 11.24
N LEU A 107 -7.25 2.42 10.30
CA LEU A 107 -7.91 1.14 10.59
C LEU A 107 -6.99 -0.06 10.44
N GLY A 108 -5.99 0.00 9.54
CA GLY A 108 -5.07 -1.12 9.33
C GLY A 108 -4.62 -1.29 7.89
N VAL A 109 -4.02 -2.46 7.63
CA VAL A 109 -3.40 -2.80 6.35
C VAL A 109 -3.83 -4.19 5.92
N PHE A 110 -4.25 -4.34 4.66
CA PHE A 110 -4.44 -5.62 3.98
C PHE A 110 -3.34 -5.84 2.95
N TYR A 111 -2.78 -7.03 2.94
CA TYR A 111 -1.91 -7.49 1.86
C TYR A 111 -2.77 -8.00 0.70
N TRP A 112 -2.38 -7.69 -0.55
CA TRP A 112 -3.10 -8.16 -1.73
C TRP A 112 -2.52 -9.49 -2.22
N GLU A 113 -3.35 -10.52 -2.31
CA GLU A 113 -2.98 -11.87 -2.77
C GLU A 113 -1.70 -12.42 -2.10
N PRO A 114 -1.63 -12.46 -0.75
CA PRO A 114 -0.39 -12.87 -0.08
C PRO A 114 0.04 -14.29 -0.44
N GLU A 115 -0.90 -15.21 -0.70
CA GLU A 115 -0.64 -16.61 -1.04
C GLU A 115 -0.27 -16.84 -2.52
N GLY A 116 -0.43 -15.82 -3.38
CA GLY A 116 -0.04 -15.91 -4.80
C GLY A 116 1.47 -15.98 -4.94
N ALA A 117 2.06 -17.11 -5.31
CA ALA A 117 3.47 -17.16 -5.62
C ALA A 117 3.71 -17.21 -7.13
N ARG A 118 4.82 -16.64 -7.57
CA ARG A 118 5.17 -16.51 -9.00
C ARG A 118 5.13 -17.84 -9.74
N SER A 119 5.51 -18.94 -9.09
CA SER A 119 5.58 -20.27 -9.71
C SER A 119 4.23 -20.87 -10.09
N TRP A 120 3.13 -20.44 -9.45
CA TRP A 120 1.80 -20.99 -9.78
C TRP A 120 0.77 -19.94 -10.20
N SER A 121 0.84 -18.69 -9.67
CA SER A 121 -0.09 -17.62 -10.04
C SER A 121 0.48 -16.63 -11.05
N GLY A 122 1.80 -16.60 -11.21
CA GLY A 122 2.51 -15.56 -11.97
C GLY A 122 2.60 -14.22 -11.22
N TYR A 123 2.04 -14.13 -10.01
CA TYR A 123 2.04 -12.88 -9.22
C TYR A 123 3.35 -12.70 -8.49
N GLY A 124 4.08 -11.66 -8.85
CA GLY A 124 5.43 -11.38 -8.34
C GLY A 124 5.51 -10.46 -7.13
N LEU A 125 4.37 -10.09 -6.52
CA LEU A 125 4.31 -9.22 -5.34
C LEU A 125 3.66 -9.94 -4.15
N SER A 126 3.76 -11.26 -4.11
CA SER A 126 3.20 -12.09 -3.06
C SER A 126 4.06 -12.13 -1.80
N ALA A 127 3.48 -12.62 -0.70
CA ALA A 127 4.19 -12.87 0.55
C ALA A 127 4.46 -14.36 0.81
N TRP A 128 4.13 -15.23 -0.15
CA TRP A 128 4.42 -16.67 -0.12
C TRP A 128 5.59 -17.01 -1.04
N GLY A 129 6.42 -17.93 -0.58
CA GLY A 129 7.50 -18.51 -1.39
C GLY A 129 6.98 -19.55 -2.38
N ASN A 130 7.83 -19.90 -3.35
CA ASN A 130 7.54 -20.95 -4.33
C ASN A 130 7.39 -22.37 -3.71
N ASP A 131 7.74 -22.53 -2.45
CA ASP A 131 7.54 -23.75 -1.65
C ASP A 131 6.14 -23.83 -0.99
N GLY A 132 5.28 -22.86 -1.24
CA GLY A 132 3.93 -22.80 -0.71
C GLY A 132 3.83 -22.37 0.75
N LYS A 133 4.88 -21.76 1.30
CA LYS A 133 4.92 -21.28 2.69
C LYS A 133 4.98 -19.77 2.77
N PRO A 134 4.44 -19.18 3.86
CA PRO A 134 4.61 -17.76 4.12
C PRO A 134 6.09 -17.44 4.27
N THR A 135 6.52 -16.32 3.71
CA THR A 135 7.85 -15.77 3.89
C THR A 135 7.90 -14.89 5.14
N ARG A 136 9.10 -14.39 5.49
CA ARG A 136 9.29 -13.43 6.56
C ARG A 136 8.41 -12.16 6.42
N ALA A 137 8.00 -11.81 5.21
CA ALA A 137 7.13 -10.66 4.99
C ALA A 137 5.87 -10.71 5.88
N MET A 138 5.30 -11.88 6.11
CA MET A 138 4.10 -12.06 6.93
C MET A 138 4.33 -11.86 8.43
N ASP A 139 5.57 -11.96 8.91
CA ASP A 139 5.92 -11.70 10.31
C ASP A 139 5.67 -10.21 10.69
N ALA A 140 5.60 -9.32 9.71
CA ALA A 140 5.26 -7.92 9.94
C ALA A 140 3.89 -7.75 10.62
N PHE A 141 2.95 -8.66 10.43
CA PHE A 141 1.64 -8.63 11.07
C PHE A 141 1.65 -9.14 12.52
N LEU A 142 2.78 -9.67 13.00
CA LEU A 142 2.97 -10.07 14.40
C LEU A 142 3.53 -8.92 15.26
N VAL A 143 3.99 -7.84 14.64
CA VAL A 143 4.51 -6.64 15.32
C VAL A 143 3.34 -5.86 15.93
N LYS A 144 3.40 -5.60 17.25
CA LYS A 144 2.35 -4.88 18.01
C LYS A 144 2.57 -3.38 17.98
#